data_0a2f5363d30a905273b05a7b14f091de
#
_entry.id   0a2f5363d30a905273b05a7b14f091de
#
_cell.length_a   1.000
_cell.length_b   1.000
_cell.length_c   1.000
_cell.angle_alpha   90.00
_cell.angle_beta   90.00
_cell.angle_gamma   90.00
#
_symmetry.space_group_name_H-M   'P 1'
#
loop_
_entity.id
_entity.type
_entity.pdbx_description
1 polymer ?
#
loop_
_entity_poly.entity_id
_entity_poly.type
_entity_poly.pdbx_seq_one_letter_code
_entity_poly.pdbx_strand_id
1 'polypeptide(L)'
;VNDKNLEVRLRTLTPLWTGGVEAGKVDRIHETGILGSLRWWYEAIVRGLGGQACDPTTPACIYDPDKPNNGLCDVCQVFGATGWRRRFRLEVIQDEASLAWTPPPNTLNIRPPGRVGQITLRLTGDDQALALLTALLRFLERHGAIGAKPQLGYGVFRIIEIKGASQKPWVWPSLGLDQSYPALPDLRRFGFFNYRFTADWGWWSRIPALERLLGRSETARALQQLVQQGMIPVAPLLKNAWRFGHWHGPRRVELYLFGTSRDPRVRSKLNVSWAYPAKDGNSWEVRGWVWLPEQDHQGQPIAPHFLQQVWQNVRDVSIWQTALGINDGTLTCSPDVSTWQAWTTDGVRNFLKEDQ
;
A
#
# COMPACT_ATOMS: atom_id res chain seq x y z
N VAL A 1 -26.55 -19.28 7.93
CA VAL A 1 -25.07 -19.23 7.81
C VAL A 1 -24.57 -18.81 9.19
N ASN A 2 -23.82 -19.69 9.88
CA ASN A 2 -23.19 -19.31 11.15
C ASN A 2 -22.06 -18.35 10.84
N ASP A 3 -22.25 -17.07 11.10
CA ASP A 3 -21.20 -16.08 11.01
C ASP A 3 -20.12 -16.40 12.05
N LYS A 4 -18.88 -16.45 11.60
CA LYS A 4 -17.69 -16.64 12.42
C LYS A 4 -17.01 -15.30 12.67
N ASN A 5 -16.18 -15.25 13.71
CA ASN A 5 -15.41 -14.08 14.06
C ASN A 5 -13.93 -14.33 13.86
N LEU A 6 -13.24 -13.35 13.30
CA LEU A 6 -11.80 -13.27 13.15
C LEU A 6 -11.32 -11.96 13.79
N GLU A 7 -10.38 -12.03 14.70
CA GLU A 7 -9.71 -10.84 15.24
C GLU A 7 -8.26 -10.82 14.79
N VAL A 8 -7.85 -9.69 14.22
CA VAL A 8 -6.49 -9.46 13.75
C VAL A 8 -5.94 -8.23 14.46
N ARG A 9 -4.94 -8.45 15.31
CA ARG A 9 -4.23 -7.38 15.98
C ARG A 9 -3.02 -6.95 15.15
N LEU A 10 -3.00 -5.66 14.83
CA LEU A 10 -1.98 -5.03 14.00
C LEU A 10 -1.19 -4.02 14.82
N ARG A 11 0.07 -3.83 14.45
CA ARG A 11 0.89 -2.69 14.87
C ARG A 11 1.25 -1.86 13.63
N THR A 12 0.99 -0.57 13.68
CA THR A 12 1.44 0.35 12.61
C THR A 12 2.96 0.46 12.63
N LEU A 13 3.59 0.38 11.48
CA LEU A 13 5.03 0.61 11.27
C LEU A 13 5.28 2.00 10.69
N THR A 14 4.25 2.58 10.08
CA THR A 14 4.20 3.95 9.60
C THR A 14 2.83 4.54 9.97
N PRO A 15 2.65 5.88 9.98
CA PRO A 15 1.35 6.46 10.28
C PRO A 15 0.24 5.91 9.40
N LEU A 16 -0.92 5.63 9.99
CA LEU A 16 -2.12 5.19 9.29
C LEU A 16 -3.12 6.34 9.17
N TRP A 17 -3.62 6.56 7.95
CA TRP A 17 -4.63 7.56 7.66
C TRP A 17 -5.83 6.95 6.94
N THR A 18 -7.03 7.17 7.48
CA THR A 18 -8.26 6.62 6.89
C THR A 18 -9.26 7.71 6.46
N GLY A 19 -8.89 8.96 6.68
CA GLY A 19 -9.81 10.08 6.58
C GLY A 19 -10.56 10.29 7.89
N GLY A 20 -11.41 11.29 7.93
CA GLY A 20 -12.27 11.64 9.06
C GLY A 20 -13.52 12.38 8.55
N VAL A 21 -14.39 12.76 9.47
CA VAL A 21 -15.60 13.54 9.16
C VAL A 21 -15.24 14.89 8.54
N GLU A 22 -14.19 15.51 9.07
CA GLU A 22 -13.66 16.75 8.49
C GLU A 22 -12.52 16.45 7.50
N ALA A 23 -12.55 17.14 6.35
CA ALA A 23 -11.51 17.00 5.33
C ALA A 23 -10.12 17.34 5.89
N GLY A 24 -9.16 16.42 5.72
CA GLY A 24 -7.78 16.59 6.18
C GLY A 24 -7.54 16.32 7.66
N LYS A 25 -8.55 15.90 8.42
CA LYS A 25 -8.42 15.46 9.81
C LYS A 25 -8.67 13.96 9.95
N VAL A 26 -8.09 13.35 10.97
CA VAL A 26 -8.33 11.97 11.39
C VAL A 26 -8.73 12.01 12.86
N ASP A 27 -10.01 11.84 13.12
CA ASP A 27 -10.58 11.76 14.46
C ASP A 27 -10.40 10.36 15.06
N ARG A 28 -10.57 9.32 14.25
CA ARG A 28 -10.34 7.90 14.58
C ARG A 28 -9.93 7.13 13.33
N ILE A 29 -9.62 5.86 13.47
CA ILE A 29 -9.47 4.97 12.32
C ILE A 29 -10.85 4.53 11.86
N HIS A 30 -11.20 4.92 10.62
CA HIS A 30 -12.48 4.60 10.01
C HIS A 30 -12.43 3.29 9.25
N GLU A 31 -13.41 2.43 9.48
CA GLU A 31 -13.60 1.14 8.81
C GLU A 31 -13.66 1.30 7.29
N THR A 32 -14.30 2.37 6.81
CA THR A 32 -14.43 2.67 5.38
C THR A 32 -13.09 2.87 4.69
N GLY A 33 -12.11 3.50 5.38
CA GLY A 33 -10.76 3.68 4.84
C GLY A 33 -10.00 2.36 4.75
N ILE A 34 -10.15 1.47 5.72
CA ILE A 34 -9.58 0.12 5.69
C ILE A 34 -10.25 -0.71 4.60
N LEU A 35 -11.59 -0.74 4.57
CA LEU A 35 -12.37 -1.46 3.55
C LEU A 35 -12.02 -1.03 2.13
N GLY A 36 -11.88 0.29 1.91
CA GLY A 36 -11.51 0.83 0.60
C GLY A 36 -10.14 0.34 0.13
N SER A 37 -9.16 0.27 1.04
CA SER A 37 -7.83 -0.25 0.70
C SER A 37 -7.83 -1.77 0.46
N LEU A 38 -8.55 -2.54 1.30
CA LEU A 38 -8.70 -4.00 1.11
C LEU A 38 -9.36 -4.30 -0.23
N ARG A 39 -10.44 -3.60 -0.58
CA ARG A 39 -11.12 -3.74 -1.85
C ARG A 39 -10.20 -3.43 -3.04
N TRP A 40 -9.48 -2.31 -2.98
CA TRP A 40 -8.57 -1.89 -4.05
C TRP A 40 -7.48 -2.93 -4.34
N TRP A 41 -6.89 -3.50 -3.29
CA TRP A 41 -5.91 -4.56 -3.44
C TRP A 41 -6.52 -5.86 -3.97
N TYR A 42 -7.70 -6.22 -3.48
CA TYR A 42 -8.39 -7.41 -3.98
C TYR A 42 -8.79 -7.25 -5.45
N GLU A 43 -9.21 -6.05 -5.88
CA GLU A 43 -9.45 -5.74 -7.30
C GLU A 43 -8.18 -5.95 -8.15
N ALA A 44 -7.04 -5.47 -7.70
CA ALA A 44 -5.77 -5.65 -8.41
C ALA A 44 -5.35 -7.14 -8.49
N ILE A 45 -5.53 -7.88 -7.40
CA ILE A 45 -5.25 -9.33 -7.34
C ILE A 45 -6.18 -10.10 -8.28
N VAL A 46 -7.48 -9.85 -8.23
CA VAL A 46 -8.48 -10.53 -9.07
C VAL A 46 -8.18 -10.30 -10.55
N ARG A 47 -7.88 -9.06 -10.96
CA ARG A 47 -7.47 -8.78 -12.35
C ARG A 47 -6.18 -9.51 -12.72
N GLY A 48 -5.21 -9.52 -11.80
CA GLY A 48 -3.94 -10.25 -12.00
C GLY A 48 -4.11 -11.76 -12.15
N LEU A 49 -5.13 -12.35 -11.51
CA LEU A 49 -5.51 -13.76 -11.63
C LEU A 49 -6.41 -14.06 -12.85
N GLY A 50 -6.68 -13.07 -13.69
CA GLY A 50 -7.54 -13.21 -14.86
C GLY A 50 -9.04 -13.18 -14.54
N GLY A 51 -9.44 -12.65 -13.38
CA GLY A 51 -10.82 -12.52 -12.97
C GLY A 51 -11.45 -11.18 -13.36
N GLN A 52 -12.73 -11.04 -13.06
CA GLN A 52 -13.50 -9.83 -13.32
C GLN A 52 -13.53 -8.91 -12.09
N ALA A 53 -13.04 -7.70 -12.26
CA ALA A 53 -13.18 -6.64 -11.26
C ALA A 53 -13.59 -5.35 -11.96
N CYS A 54 -14.78 -4.85 -11.64
CA CYS A 54 -15.30 -3.61 -12.20
C CYS A 54 -14.46 -2.40 -11.78
N ASP A 55 -14.60 -1.30 -12.51
CA ASP A 55 -14.13 0.00 -12.08
C ASP A 55 -15.13 0.57 -11.05
N PRO A 56 -14.74 0.82 -9.80
CA PRO A 56 -15.64 1.35 -8.78
C PRO A 56 -16.08 2.80 -9.05
N THR A 57 -15.45 3.48 -9.99
CA THR A 57 -15.82 4.85 -10.41
C THR A 57 -16.96 4.87 -11.42
N THR A 58 -17.26 3.72 -12.03
CA THR A 58 -18.39 3.55 -12.93
C THR A 58 -19.40 2.57 -12.32
N PRO A 59 -20.71 2.85 -12.35
CA PRO A 59 -21.74 1.95 -11.78
C PRO A 59 -21.91 0.69 -12.64
N ALA A 60 -20.91 -0.22 -12.60
CA ALA A 60 -20.86 -1.38 -13.47
C ALA A 60 -21.54 -2.63 -12.86
N CYS A 61 -21.60 -2.76 -11.52
CA CYS A 61 -22.18 -3.91 -10.85
C CYS A 61 -23.44 -3.51 -10.09
N ILE A 62 -24.58 -4.03 -10.55
CA ILE A 62 -25.89 -3.95 -9.90
C ILE A 62 -26.39 -5.38 -9.75
N TYR A 63 -26.91 -5.70 -8.57
CA TYR A 63 -27.49 -7.03 -8.33
C TYR A 63 -28.67 -7.28 -9.29
N ASP A 64 -28.61 -8.39 -9.97
CA ASP A 64 -29.62 -8.86 -10.89
C ASP A 64 -29.68 -10.40 -10.83
N PRO A 65 -30.71 -10.98 -10.17
CA PRO A 65 -30.80 -12.43 -9.97
C PRO A 65 -30.92 -13.23 -11.28
N ASP A 66 -31.34 -12.58 -12.37
CA ASP A 66 -31.56 -13.22 -13.67
C ASP A 66 -30.28 -13.30 -14.52
N LYS A 67 -29.20 -12.68 -14.05
CA LYS A 67 -27.89 -12.68 -14.73
C LYS A 67 -26.91 -13.70 -14.14
N PRO A 68 -25.96 -14.20 -14.94
CA PRO A 68 -24.83 -14.99 -14.42
C PRO A 68 -24.13 -14.23 -13.29
N ASN A 69 -23.74 -14.96 -12.23
CA ASN A 69 -23.14 -14.39 -11.02
C ASN A 69 -23.96 -13.23 -10.41
N ASN A 70 -25.28 -13.24 -10.59
CA ASN A 70 -26.19 -12.18 -10.16
C ASN A 70 -25.82 -10.78 -10.71
N GLY A 71 -25.21 -10.70 -11.89
CA GLY A 71 -24.74 -9.45 -12.50
C GLY A 71 -23.51 -8.84 -11.83
N LEU A 72 -22.82 -9.57 -10.94
CA LEU A 72 -21.73 -9.08 -10.12
C LEU A 72 -20.36 -9.64 -10.56
N CYS A 73 -19.34 -8.81 -10.57
CA CYS A 73 -17.95 -9.26 -10.72
C CYS A 73 -17.46 -9.97 -9.45
N ASP A 74 -16.34 -10.70 -9.56
CA ASP A 74 -15.76 -11.50 -8.46
C ASP A 74 -15.50 -10.68 -7.18
N VAL A 75 -15.12 -9.42 -7.33
CA VAL A 75 -14.89 -8.52 -6.19
C VAL A 75 -16.20 -8.10 -5.53
N CYS A 76 -17.20 -7.72 -6.33
CA CYS A 76 -18.48 -7.24 -5.83
C CYS A 76 -19.28 -8.33 -5.13
N GLN A 77 -19.10 -9.61 -5.50
CA GLN A 77 -19.70 -10.73 -4.77
C GLN A 77 -19.23 -10.79 -3.31
N VAL A 78 -18.02 -10.35 -3.00
CA VAL A 78 -17.45 -10.37 -1.64
C VAL A 78 -17.61 -9.01 -0.94
N PHE A 79 -17.26 -7.93 -1.61
CA PHE A 79 -17.20 -6.58 -1.02
C PHE A 79 -18.51 -5.80 -1.12
N GLY A 80 -19.49 -6.34 -1.84
CA GLY A 80 -20.80 -5.73 -2.02
C GLY A 80 -20.88 -4.79 -3.22
N ALA A 81 -22.10 -4.57 -3.68
CA ALA A 81 -22.48 -3.65 -4.73
C ALA A 81 -23.90 -3.13 -4.49
N THR A 82 -24.43 -2.31 -5.38
CA THR A 82 -25.82 -1.84 -5.31
C THR A 82 -26.77 -3.04 -5.35
N GLY A 83 -27.62 -3.16 -4.31
CA GLY A 83 -28.54 -4.29 -4.16
C GLY A 83 -27.92 -5.58 -3.59
N TRP A 84 -26.61 -5.63 -3.40
CA TRP A 84 -25.91 -6.81 -2.88
C TRP A 84 -25.08 -6.49 -1.67
N ARG A 85 -25.39 -7.10 -0.52
CA ARG A 85 -24.66 -6.92 0.74
C ARG A 85 -23.31 -7.62 0.68
N ARG A 86 -22.26 -6.96 1.21
CA ARG A 86 -20.94 -7.60 1.40
C ARG A 86 -21.04 -8.82 2.34
N ARG A 87 -20.16 -9.80 2.13
CA ARG A 87 -20.16 -11.09 2.84
C ARG A 87 -19.54 -11.04 4.24
N PHE A 88 -19.03 -9.89 4.66
CA PHE A 88 -18.39 -9.71 5.96
C PHE A 88 -18.68 -8.33 6.54
N ARG A 89 -18.54 -8.23 7.85
CA ARG A 89 -18.55 -6.95 8.59
C ARG A 89 -17.14 -6.71 9.13
N LEU A 90 -16.68 -5.47 9.14
CA LEU A 90 -15.42 -5.03 9.71
C LEU A 90 -15.68 -3.97 10.75
N GLU A 91 -15.06 -4.14 11.91
CA GLU A 91 -15.01 -3.19 13.02
C GLU A 91 -13.56 -2.91 13.37
N VAL A 92 -13.24 -1.66 13.66
CA VAL A 92 -11.91 -1.24 14.09
C VAL A 92 -11.96 -0.90 15.57
N ILE A 93 -11.18 -1.64 16.36
CA ILE A 93 -10.98 -1.39 17.78
C ILE A 93 -9.59 -0.80 17.94
N GLN A 94 -9.50 0.41 18.46
CA GLN A 94 -8.23 1.07 18.76
C GLN A 94 -7.82 0.76 20.20
N ASP A 95 -6.57 0.35 20.39
CA ASP A 95 -5.99 0.25 21.71
C ASP A 95 -5.63 1.65 22.24
N GLU A 96 -5.58 1.81 23.57
CA GLU A 96 -5.32 3.09 24.25
C GLU A 96 -3.98 3.73 23.87
N ALA A 97 -3.04 2.94 23.37
CA ALA A 97 -1.71 3.40 22.95
C ALA A 97 -1.68 4.15 21.61
N SER A 98 -2.81 4.31 20.90
CA SER A 98 -2.77 4.97 19.59
C SER A 98 -2.57 6.49 19.71
N LEU A 99 -1.45 6.97 19.16
CA LEU A 99 -1.13 8.39 19.09
C LEU A 99 -1.72 8.98 17.80
N ALA A 100 -2.39 10.12 17.92
CA ALA A 100 -2.75 10.94 16.78
C ALA A 100 -1.61 11.91 16.49
N TRP A 101 -1.07 11.87 15.27
CA TRP A 101 -0.07 12.81 14.81
C TRP A 101 -0.66 13.77 13.78
N THR A 102 -0.49 15.05 14.00
CA THR A 102 -0.89 16.11 13.07
C THR A 102 0.36 16.85 12.63
N PRO A 103 0.73 16.79 11.32
CA PRO A 103 1.89 17.54 10.86
C PRO A 103 1.60 19.03 10.92
N PRO A 104 2.61 19.84 11.28
CA PRO A 104 2.50 21.29 11.22
C PRO A 104 2.23 21.79 9.79
N PRO A 105 1.57 22.95 9.61
CA PRO A 105 1.41 23.55 8.31
C PRO A 105 2.76 23.84 7.64
N ASN A 106 2.86 23.64 6.35
CA ASN A 106 4.05 23.88 5.50
C ASN A 106 5.23 22.91 5.66
N THR A 107 5.05 21.75 6.26
CA THR A 107 6.06 20.70 6.22
C THR A 107 6.05 19.94 4.87
N LEU A 108 7.26 19.68 4.36
CA LEU A 108 7.54 18.93 3.14
C LEU A 108 6.65 17.69 3.00
N ASN A 109 5.56 17.75 2.24
CA ASN A 109 4.71 16.65 1.80
C ASN A 109 4.39 15.53 2.83
N ILE A 110 4.56 15.79 4.13
CA ILE A 110 4.29 14.87 5.22
C ILE A 110 2.87 15.12 5.78
N ARG A 111 1.93 15.36 4.90
CA ARG A 111 0.51 15.49 5.21
C ARG A 111 -0.23 14.29 4.63
N PRO A 112 -1.32 13.88 5.16
CA PRO A 112 -2.14 14.35 6.28
C PRO A 112 -1.71 13.77 7.63
N PRO A 113 -2.42 14.15 8.71
CA PRO A 113 -2.24 13.52 10.02
C PRO A 113 -2.47 12.01 9.92
N GLY A 114 -1.82 11.24 10.78
CA GLY A 114 -1.95 9.79 10.85
C GLY A 114 -2.01 9.32 12.30
N ARG A 115 -2.52 8.12 12.50
CA ARG A 115 -2.55 7.47 13.81
C ARG A 115 -1.51 6.35 13.85
N VAL A 116 -0.91 6.15 15.01
CA VAL A 116 0.12 5.13 15.24
C VAL A 116 -0.21 4.33 16.49
N GLY A 117 0.19 3.07 16.54
CA GLY A 117 -0.02 2.20 17.67
C GLY A 117 -0.58 0.83 17.26
N GLN A 118 -1.21 0.17 18.20
CA GLN A 118 -1.87 -1.11 17.98
C GLN A 118 -3.35 -0.90 17.63
N ILE A 119 -3.85 -1.73 16.74
CA ILE A 119 -5.21 -1.69 16.23
C ILE A 119 -5.72 -3.11 16.15
N THR A 120 -6.94 -3.33 16.60
CA THR A 120 -7.63 -4.61 16.43
C THR A 120 -8.71 -4.45 15.36
N LEU A 121 -8.62 -5.28 14.33
CA LEU A 121 -9.67 -5.48 13.35
C LEU A 121 -10.49 -6.68 13.76
N ARG A 122 -11.80 -6.50 13.94
CA ARG A 122 -12.76 -7.58 14.11
C ARG A 122 -13.52 -7.76 12.82
N LEU A 123 -13.45 -8.97 12.28
CA LEU A 123 -14.10 -9.36 11.04
C LEU A 123 -15.13 -10.45 11.35
N THR A 124 -16.37 -10.25 10.92
CA THR A 124 -17.47 -11.20 11.10
C THR A 124 -18.04 -11.56 9.73
N GLY A 125 -18.14 -12.85 9.42
CA GLY A 125 -18.63 -13.30 8.11
C GLY A 125 -18.54 -14.80 7.93
N ASP A 126 -18.77 -15.26 6.70
CA ASP A 126 -18.62 -16.68 6.35
C ASP A 126 -17.14 -17.10 6.26
N ASP A 127 -16.88 -18.42 6.35
CA ASP A 127 -15.53 -18.99 6.35
C ASP A 127 -14.69 -18.58 5.13
N GLN A 128 -15.29 -18.53 3.95
CA GLN A 128 -14.56 -18.19 2.74
C GLN A 128 -14.13 -16.72 2.74
N ALA A 129 -15.03 -15.83 3.14
CA ALA A 129 -14.72 -14.40 3.23
C ALA A 129 -13.63 -14.14 4.27
N LEU A 130 -13.69 -14.81 5.44
CA LEU A 130 -12.67 -14.67 6.48
C LEU A 130 -11.31 -15.25 6.06
N ALA A 131 -11.29 -16.39 5.36
CA ALA A 131 -10.07 -16.97 4.82
C ALA A 131 -9.42 -16.04 3.78
N LEU A 132 -10.22 -15.51 2.86
CA LEU A 132 -9.77 -14.50 1.88
C LEU A 132 -9.17 -13.27 2.57
N LEU A 133 -9.88 -12.70 3.56
CA LEU A 133 -9.42 -11.50 4.25
C LEU A 133 -8.14 -11.74 5.05
N THR A 134 -7.97 -12.94 5.61
CA THR A 134 -6.73 -13.35 6.26
C THR A 134 -5.57 -13.36 5.27
N ALA A 135 -5.75 -14.03 4.11
CA ALA A 135 -4.73 -14.09 3.07
C ALA A 135 -4.40 -12.69 2.52
N LEU A 136 -5.42 -11.86 2.31
CA LEU A 136 -5.26 -10.48 1.85
C LEU A 136 -4.48 -9.63 2.87
N LEU A 137 -4.77 -9.74 4.15
CA LEU A 137 -4.04 -9.02 5.20
C LEU A 137 -2.58 -9.47 5.30
N ARG A 138 -2.28 -10.77 5.16
CA ARG A 138 -0.91 -11.28 5.10
C ARG A 138 -0.15 -10.76 3.88
N PHE A 139 -0.78 -10.77 2.71
CA PHE A 139 -0.23 -10.15 1.51
C PHE A 139 0.09 -8.67 1.72
N LEU A 140 -0.83 -7.91 2.34
CA LEU A 140 -0.63 -6.50 2.62
C LEU A 140 0.43 -6.24 3.69
N GLU A 141 0.55 -7.13 4.67
CA GLU A 141 1.65 -7.07 5.65
C GLU A 141 3.02 -7.13 4.97
N ARG A 142 3.17 -7.91 3.91
CA ARG A 142 4.45 -8.08 3.21
C ARG A 142 4.68 -7.06 2.12
N HIS A 143 3.66 -6.77 1.33
CA HIS A 143 3.82 -6.07 0.05
C HIS A 143 3.04 -4.76 -0.04
N GLY A 144 2.04 -4.56 0.79
CA GLY A 144 1.09 -3.45 0.66
C GLY A 144 1.03 -2.51 1.85
N ALA A 145 -0.09 -1.81 1.91
CA ALA A 145 -0.47 -0.93 3.00
C ALA A 145 -2.00 -0.90 3.13
N ILE A 146 -2.49 -0.54 4.33
CA ILE A 146 -3.91 -0.31 4.58
C ILE A 146 -4.21 1.18 4.76
N GLY A 147 -5.47 1.55 4.59
CA GLY A 147 -5.92 2.93 4.66
C GLY A 147 -5.60 3.73 3.39
N ALA A 148 -5.49 5.03 3.52
CA ALA A 148 -5.26 5.94 2.41
C ALA A 148 -3.88 6.62 2.48
N LYS A 149 -3.51 7.30 1.38
CA LYS A 149 -2.23 8.02 1.24
C LYS A 149 -0.96 7.15 1.27
N PRO A 150 -0.95 5.91 0.74
CA PRO A 150 0.26 5.10 0.68
C PRO A 150 1.39 5.78 -0.11
N GLN A 151 1.05 6.68 -1.05
CA GLN A 151 2.03 7.49 -1.78
C GLN A 151 2.84 8.46 -0.88
N LEU A 152 2.43 8.66 0.37
CA LEU A 152 3.17 9.41 1.38
C LEU A 152 3.94 8.49 2.34
N GLY A 153 3.91 7.17 2.09
CA GLY A 153 4.56 6.16 2.90
C GLY A 153 3.73 5.65 4.08
N TYR A 154 2.43 5.94 4.09
CA TYR A 154 1.51 5.61 5.18
C TYR A 154 0.92 4.21 5.05
N GLY A 155 0.45 3.69 6.20
CA GLY A 155 -0.38 2.49 6.26
C GLY A 155 0.36 1.17 6.28
N VAL A 156 1.68 1.17 6.40
CA VAL A 156 2.47 -0.04 6.58
C VAL A 156 2.29 -0.56 8.00
N PHE A 157 2.09 -1.85 8.14
CA PHE A 157 1.76 -2.49 9.41
C PHE A 157 2.42 -3.86 9.54
N ARG A 158 2.33 -4.44 10.73
CA ARG A 158 2.72 -5.80 11.08
C ARG A 158 1.57 -6.48 11.81
N ILE A 159 1.28 -7.71 11.45
CA ILE A 159 0.33 -8.55 12.17
C ILE A 159 1.03 -9.05 13.44
N ILE A 160 0.42 -8.77 14.60
CA ILE A 160 0.90 -9.26 15.89
C ILE A 160 0.27 -10.60 16.21
N GLU A 161 -1.04 -10.71 15.97
CA GLU A 161 -1.82 -11.89 16.36
C GLU A 161 -3.06 -12.02 15.47
N ILE A 162 -3.43 -13.26 15.19
CA ILE A 162 -4.69 -13.63 14.53
C ILE A 162 -5.41 -14.64 15.42
N LYS A 163 -6.64 -14.33 15.83
CA LYS A 163 -7.51 -15.22 16.61
C LYS A 163 -8.77 -15.54 15.82
N GLY A 164 -9.24 -16.79 15.90
CA GLY A 164 -10.48 -17.21 15.25
C GLY A 164 -10.36 -17.42 13.74
N ALA A 165 -9.14 -17.57 13.21
CA ALA A 165 -8.92 -17.81 11.80
C ALA A 165 -9.70 -19.02 11.25
N SER A 166 -10.12 -18.94 9.99
CA SER A 166 -10.66 -20.08 9.26
C SER A 166 -9.69 -21.26 9.36
N GLN A 167 -10.20 -22.48 9.60
CA GLN A 167 -9.38 -23.70 9.64
C GLN A 167 -8.82 -24.07 8.26
N LYS A 168 -9.37 -23.51 7.20
CA LYS A 168 -8.92 -23.76 5.83
C LYS A 168 -8.14 -22.57 5.31
N PRO A 169 -6.92 -22.77 4.79
CA PRO A 169 -6.18 -21.71 4.12
C PRO A 169 -6.95 -21.25 2.87
N TRP A 170 -6.84 -19.97 2.55
CA TRP A 170 -7.37 -19.46 1.29
C TRP A 170 -6.49 -19.93 0.14
N VAL A 171 -7.12 -20.47 -0.88
CA VAL A 171 -6.45 -20.81 -2.14
C VAL A 171 -6.87 -19.80 -3.21
N TRP A 172 -5.88 -19.08 -3.74
CA TRP A 172 -6.14 -18.12 -4.81
C TRP A 172 -6.63 -18.84 -6.07
N PRO A 173 -7.85 -18.55 -6.54
CA PRO A 173 -8.44 -19.27 -7.66
C PRO A 173 -7.73 -18.97 -8.98
N SER A 174 -7.79 -19.91 -9.92
CA SER A 174 -7.53 -19.65 -11.33
C SER A 174 -8.83 -19.15 -11.96
N LEU A 175 -8.86 -17.89 -12.37
CA LEU A 175 -10.08 -17.28 -12.90
C LEU A 175 -10.13 -17.30 -14.44
N GLY A 176 -9.00 -17.61 -15.10
CA GLY A 176 -8.95 -18.10 -16.49
C GLY A 176 -9.33 -17.12 -17.60
N LEU A 177 -9.74 -15.90 -17.30
CA LEU A 177 -10.03 -14.88 -18.31
C LEU A 177 -8.77 -14.06 -18.59
N ASP A 178 -8.33 -14.04 -19.82
CA ASP A 178 -7.17 -13.25 -20.25
C ASP A 178 -7.59 -11.80 -20.58
N GLN A 179 -8.37 -11.19 -19.69
CA GLN A 179 -8.84 -9.83 -19.87
C GLN A 179 -7.76 -8.84 -19.48
N SER A 180 -7.49 -7.87 -20.37
CA SER A 180 -6.55 -6.78 -20.12
C SER A 180 -7.26 -5.58 -19.48
N TYR A 181 -6.59 -4.96 -18.49
CA TYR A 181 -7.06 -3.75 -17.79
C TYR A 181 -5.98 -2.65 -17.87
N PRO A 182 -5.77 -2.02 -19.05
CA PRO A 182 -4.60 -1.17 -19.27
C PRO A 182 -4.55 0.09 -18.39
N ALA A 183 -5.72 0.56 -17.92
CA ALA A 183 -5.84 1.78 -17.10
C ALA A 183 -6.28 1.51 -15.65
N LEU A 184 -6.52 0.25 -15.27
CA LEU A 184 -6.90 -0.13 -13.91
C LEU A 184 -5.79 -0.91 -13.21
N PRO A 185 -5.72 -0.85 -11.87
CA PRO A 185 -4.75 -1.65 -11.12
C PRO A 185 -4.94 -3.14 -11.41
N ASP A 186 -3.89 -3.75 -11.93
CA ASP A 186 -3.79 -5.17 -12.27
C ASP A 186 -2.45 -5.67 -11.72
N LEU A 187 -2.46 -6.73 -10.90
CA LEU A 187 -1.27 -7.18 -10.18
C LEU A 187 -0.14 -7.60 -11.14
N ARG A 188 -0.46 -8.01 -12.37
CA ARG A 188 0.53 -8.29 -13.44
C ARG A 188 1.40 -7.09 -13.79
N ARG A 189 0.99 -5.90 -13.41
CA ARG A 189 1.67 -4.61 -13.69
C ARG A 189 2.30 -4.01 -12.44
N PHE A 190 2.46 -4.79 -11.37
CA PHE A 190 3.10 -4.32 -10.15
C PHE A 190 4.53 -4.84 -10.04
N GLY A 191 5.40 -3.99 -9.54
CA GLY A 191 6.70 -4.36 -9.00
C GLY A 191 6.71 -4.05 -7.51
N PHE A 192 7.17 -5.00 -6.70
CA PHE A 192 7.32 -4.84 -5.27
C PHE A 192 8.80 -4.74 -4.90
N PHE A 193 9.12 -4.06 -3.83
CA PHE A 193 10.47 -3.95 -3.31
C PHE A 193 10.49 -3.84 -1.78
N ASN A 194 11.52 -4.44 -1.19
CA ASN A 194 11.83 -4.35 0.21
C ASN A 194 13.34 -4.22 0.39
N TYR A 195 13.78 -3.08 0.90
CA TYR A 195 15.19 -2.80 1.16
C TYR A 195 15.46 -2.84 2.66
N ARG A 196 16.52 -3.55 3.03
CA ARG A 196 17.02 -3.61 4.39
C ARG A 196 18.43 -3.05 4.45
N PHE A 197 18.74 -2.39 5.56
CA PHE A 197 20.06 -1.87 5.82
C PHE A 197 20.35 -1.83 7.32
N THR A 198 21.60 -2.01 7.66
CA THR A 198 22.08 -1.85 9.03
C THR A 198 22.58 -0.41 9.22
N ALA A 199 22.11 0.24 10.25
CA ALA A 199 22.54 1.57 10.62
C ALA A 199 22.31 1.78 12.13
N ASP A 200 23.18 2.60 12.75
CA ASP A 200 23.03 3.02 14.13
C ASP A 200 21.72 3.77 14.36
N TRP A 201 21.24 3.75 15.60
CA TRP A 201 20.09 4.58 15.97
C TRP A 201 20.47 6.06 15.80
N GLY A 202 19.66 6.80 15.04
CA GLY A 202 19.97 8.20 14.71
C GLY A 202 20.65 8.43 13.37
N TRP A 203 20.87 7.38 12.55
CA TRP A 203 21.44 7.49 11.18
C TRP A 203 20.75 8.56 10.34
N TRP A 204 19.44 8.73 10.52
CA TRP A 204 18.59 9.69 9.82
C TRP A 204 18.95 11.16 10.13
N SER A 205 19.61 11.45 11.24
CA SER A 205 20.07 12.81 11.58
C SER A 205 21.18 13.30 10.64
N ARG A 206 21.87 12.38 9.97
CA ARG A 206 22.89 12.70 8.96
C ARG A 206 22.30 13.06 7.59
N ILE A 207 20.97 12.93 7.40
CA ILE A 207 20.31 13.33 6.17
C ILE A 207 19.93 14.82 6.27
N PRO A 208 20.57 15.73 5.48
CA PRO A 208 20.40 17.18 5.67
C PRO A 208 18.95 17.66 5.52
N ALA A 209 18.14 16.97 4.71
CA ALA A 209 16.73 17.31 4.54
C ALA A 209 15.89 16.95 5.78
N LEU A 210 16.19 15.83 6.44
CA LEU A 210 15.53 15.42 7.68
C LEU A 210 16.06 16.20 8.89
N GLU A 211 17.35 16.46 8.95
CA GLU A 211 17.94 17.32 9.98
C GLU A 211 17.26 18.69 10.01
N ARG A 212 17.15 19.35 8.84
CA ARG A 212 16.45 20.64 8.72
C ARG A 212 14.98 20.57 9.12
N LEU A 213 14.31 19.46 8.82
CA LEU A 213 12.91 19.24 9.19
C LEU A 213 12.75 19.07 10.69
N LEU A 214 13.63 18.30 11.32
CA LEU A 214 13.64 18.01 12.76
C LEU A 214 14.18 19.17 13.62
N GLY A 215 15.00 20.05 13.05
CA GLY A 215 15.55 21.22 13.72
C GLY A 215 14.61 22.41 13.88
N ARG A 216 13.44 22.41 13.25
CA ARG A 216 12.44 23.49 13.36
C ARG A 216 11.48 23.20 14.51
N SER A 217 11.47 24.09 15.51
CA SER A 217 10.95 23.87 16.87
C SER A 217 9.54 23.28 17.04
N GLU A 218 8.58 23.61 16.19
CA GLU A 218 7.21 23.08 16.31
C GLU A 218 6.99 21.80 15.50
N THR A 219 7.58 21.70 14.32
CA THR A 219 7.58 20.48 13.50
C THR A 219 8.35 19.36 14.15
N ALA A 220 9.43 19.71 14.86
CA ALA A 220 10.33 18.79 15.51
C ALA A 220 9.62 17.92 16.55
N ARG A 221 8.75 18.47 17.39
CA ARG A 221 8.14 17.72 18.50
C ARG A 221 7.25 16.58 18.03
N ALA A 222 6.39 16.84 17.05
CA ALA A 222 5.48 15.83 16.52
C ALA A 222 6.23 14.73 15.76
N LEU A 223 7.25 15.09 14.96
CA LEU A 223 8.08 14.12 14.24
C LEU A 223 9.06 13.39 15.17
N GLN A 224 9.60 14.07 16.19
CA GLN A 224 10.48 13.44 17.19
C GLN A 224 9.80 12.25 17.88
N GLN A 225 8.51 12.36 18.21
CA GLN A 225 7.77 11.23 18.78
C GLN A 225 7.70 10.02 17.83
N LEU A 226 7.49 10.25 16.53
CA LEU A 226 7.48 9.18 15.54
C LEU A 226 8.87 8.60 15.31
N VAL A 227 9.87 9.46 15.22
CA VAL A 227 11.27 9.07 15.05
C VAL A 227 11.76 8.27 16.26
N GLN A 228 11.37 8.64 17.48
CA GLN A 228 11.64 7.86 18.70
C GLN A 228 10.97 6.48 18.69
N GLN A 229 9.88 6.32 17.93
CA GLN A 229 9.24 5.02 17.67
C GLN A 229 9.83 4.28 16.46
N GLY A 230 10.89 4.83 15.85
CA GLY A 230 11.54 4.25 14.68
C GLY A 230 10.82 4.50 13.36
N MET A 231 9.94 5.50 13.26
CA MET A 231 9.24 5.85 12.01
C MET A 231 9.93 7.03 11.33
N ILE A 232 10.81 6.75 10.37
CA ILE A 232 11.62 7.77 9.71
C ILE A 232 11.05 8.16 8.34
N PRO A 233 10.67 9.42 8.10
CA PRO A 233 9.93 9.85 6.90
C PRO A 233 10.81 9.97 5.65
N VAL A 234 11.37 8.88 5.16
CA VAL A 234 12.25 8.83 3.97
C VAL A 234 11.50 8.83 2.64
N ALA A 235 10.21 8.53 2.64
CA ALA A 235 9.43 8.41 1.41
C ALA A 235 9.52 9.64 0.48
N PRO A 236 9.43 10.90 0.96
CA PRO A 236 9.58 12.07 0.11
C PRO A 236 10.97 12.19 -0.51
N LEU A 237 12.01 11.77 0.21
CA LEU A 237 13.41 11.85 -0.25
C LEU A 237 13.64 10.91 -1.43
N LEU A 238 13.26 9.64 -1.29
CA LEU A 238 13.37 8.63 -2.33
C LEU A 238 12.56 9.01 -3.57
N LYS A 239 11.30 9.44 -3.38
CA LYS A 239 10.48 9.88 -4.51
C LYS A 239 11.04 11.08 -5.24
N ASN A 240 11.62 12.04 -4.52
CA ASN A 240 12.28 13.20 -5.12
C ASN A 240 13.55 12.80 -5.86
N ALA A 241 14.34 11.86 -5.32
CA ALA A 241 15.52 11.33 -5.99
C ALA A 241 15.15 10.67 -7.32
N TRP A 242 14.16 9.77 -7.31
CA TRP A 242 13.69 9.11 -8.53
C TRP A 242 13.10 10.09 -9.55
N ARG A 243 12.32 11.07 -9.11
CA ARG A 243 11.60 12.00 -9.97
C ARG A 243 12.48 13.10 -10.53
N PHE A 244 13.24 13.76 -9.67
CA PHE A 244 13.99 14.98 -10.06
C PHE A 244 15.47 14.71 -10.31
N GLY A 245 16.02 13.62 -9.78
CA GLY A 245 17.40 13.23 -10.00
C GLY A 245 17.60 12.29 -11.18
N HIS A 246 16.66 11.39 -11.42
CA HIS A 246 16.89 10.24 -12.32
C HIS A 246 15.80 10.00 -13.38
N TRP A 247 14.75 10.81 -13.42
CA TRP A 247 13.74 10.73 -14.47
C TRP A 247 14.12 11.59 -15.67
N HIS A 248 14.09 10.98 -16.87
CA HIS A 248 14.45 11.63 -18.14
C HIS A 248 13.35 11.53 -19.20
N GLY A 249 12.14 11.17 -18.82
CA GLY A 249 11.01 11.00 -19.73
C GLY A 249 10.13 12.27 -19.88
N PRO A 250 9.10 12.17 -20.72
CA PRO A 250 8.16 13.28 -20.96
C PRO A 250 7.43 13.72 -19.69
N ARG A 251 7.16 15.03 -19.59
CA ARG A 251 6.45 15.63 -18.45
C ARG A 251 5.08 15.02 -18.19
N ARG A 252 4.33 14.66 -19.24
CA ARG A 252 3.02 13.99 -19.13
C ARG A 252 3.15 12.67 -18.35
N VAL A 253 4.09 11.82 -18.74
CA VAL A 253 4.34 10.52 -18.11
C VAL A 253 4.88 10.70 -16.69
N GLU A 254 5.77 11.67 -16.46
CA GLU A 254 6.26 12.02 -15.13
C GLU A 254 5.11 12.36 -14.17
N LEU A 255 4.23 13.29 -14.57
CA LEU A 255 3.10 13.70 -13.75
C LEU A 255 2.13 12.56 -13.46
N TYR A 256 1.97 11.64 -14.41
CA TYR A 256 1.11 10.49 -14.23
C TYR A 256 1.71 9.43 -13.29
N LEU A 257 2.98 9.09 -13.47
CA LEU A 257 3.65 8.06 -12.66
C LEU A 257 3.98 8.56 -11.24
N PHE A 258 4.58 9.74 -11.12
CA PHE A 258 4.99 10.29 -9.82
C PHE A 258 3.86 11.06 -9.10
N GLY A 259 2.80 11.39 -9.81
CA GLY A 259 1.66 12.11 -9.28
C GLY A 259 1.80 13.62 -9.30
N THR A 260 0.67 14.31 -9.21
CA THR A 260 0.61 15.77 -9.10
C THR A 260 -0.54 16.20 -8.20
N SER A 261 -0.32 17.28 -7.45
CA SER A 261 -1.36 17.96 -6.67
C SER A 261 -2.04 19.08 -7.45
N ARG A 262 -1.51 19.44 -8.63
CA ARG A 262 -2.12 20.41 -9.54
C ARG A 262 -3.27 19.76 -10.30
N ASP A 263 -4.22 20.55 -10.75
CA ASP A 263 -5.35 20.07 -11.52
C ASP A 263 -4.93 19.70 -12.97
N PRO A 264 -5.38 18.54 -13.48
CA PRO A 264 -6.08 17.46 -12.80
C PRO A 264 -5.17 16.72 -11.82
N ARG A 265 -5.68 16.48 -10.60
CA ARG A 265 -4.91 15.79 -9.57
C ARG A 265 -4.73 14.30 -9.93
N VAL A 266 -3.49 13.86 -9.96
CA VAL A 266 -3.14 12.47 -10.26
C VAL A 266 -2.40 11.85 -9.08
N ARG A 267 -2.90 10.71 -8.61
CA ARG A 267 -2.24 9.96 -7.54
C ARG A 267 -0.97 9.27 -8.08
N SER A 268 0.12 9.34 -7.33
CA SER A 268 1.35 8.62 -7.65
C SER A 268 1.10 7.12 -7.81
N LYS A 269 1.77 6.52 -8.78
CA LYS A 269 1.83 5.07 -9.00
C LYS A 269 2.99 4.42 -8.24
N LEU A 270 3.90 5.24 -7.71
CA LEU A 270 5.02 4.81 -6.86
C LEU A 270 4.65 5.05 -5.41
N ASN A 271 4.76 3.99 -4.60
CA ASN A 271 4.48 4.01 -3.18
C ASN A 271 5.69 3.42 -2.46
N VAL A 272 6.24 4.17 -1.54
CA VAL A 272 7.38 3.78 -0.71
C VAL A 272 7.10 4.16 0.73
N SER A 273 7.36 3.25 1.65
CA SER A 273 7.12 3.46 3.08
C SER A 273 8.11 4.46 3.69
N TRP A 274 7.85 4.86 4.90
CA TRP A 274 8.88 5.37 5.79
C TRP A 274 9.82 4.22 6.18
N ALA A 275 11.03 4.52 6.63
CA ALA A 275 11.89 3.52 7.22
C ALA A 275 11.40 3.19 8.64
N TYR A 276 11.47 1.90 8.98
CA TYR A 276 11.08 1.37 10.29
C TYR A 276 11.99 0.20 10.68
N PRO A 277 12.10 -0.14 11.99
CA PRO A 277 12.88 -1.27 12.44
C PRO A 277 12.35 -2.58 11.90
N ALA A 278 13.22 -3.40 11.33
CA ALA A 278 12.89 -4.73 10.89
C ALA A 278 12.56 -5.68 12.05
N LYS A 279 12.06 -6.88 11.76
CA LYS A 279 11.71 -7.87 12.81
C LYS A 279 12.90 -8.34 13.63
N ASP A 280 14.10 -8.33 13.04
CA ASP A 280 15.35 -8.74 13.69
C ASP A 280 15.85 -7.75 14.76
N GLY A 281 15.29 -6.55 14.81
CA GLY A 281 15.66 -5.49 15.73
C GLY A 281 17.02 -4.82 15.46
N ASN A 282 17.78 -5.32 14.49
CA ASN A 282 19.14 -4.89 14.19
C ASN A 282 19.27 -4.14 12.87
N SER A 283 18.23 -4.20 12.04
CA SER A 283 18.20 -3.56 10.73
C SER A 283 16.98 -2.66 10.56
N TRP A 284 17.06 -1.80 9.57
CA TRP A 284 15.99 -0.93 9.12
C TRP A 284 15.39 -1.50 7.83
N GLU A 285 14.13 -1.24 7.62
CA GLU A 285 13.39 -1.70 6.45
C GLU A 285 12.63 -0.55 5.80
N VAL A 286 12.65 -0.49 4.47
CA VAL A 286 11.83 0.37 3.64
C VAL A 286 11.25 -0.48 2.52
N ARG A 287 9.94 -0.52 2.40
CA ARG A 287 9.28 -1.30 1.37
C ARG A 287 8.30 -0.48 0.55
N GLY A 288 7.91 -1.02 -0.59
CA GLY A 288 6.93 -0.35 -1.41
C GLY A 288 6.58 -1.12 -2.67
N TRP A 289 5.84 -0.45 -3.52
CA TRP A 289 5.44 -0.98 -4.82
C TRP A 289 5.33 0.13 -5.85
N VAL A 290 5.46 -0.27 -7.09
CA VAL A 290 5.14 0.55 -8.25
C VAL A 290 4.05 -0.14 -9.04
N TRP A 291 3.07 0.62 -9.49
CA TRP A 291 2.12 0.18 -10.49
C TRP A 291 2.47 0.84 -11.80
N LEU A 292 2.76 0.04 -12.82
CA LEU A 292 3.28 0.46 -14.13
C LEU A 292 2.25 0.16 -15.23
N PRO A 293 1.20 0.98 -15.38
CA PRO A 293 0.14 0.78 -16.37
C PRO A 293 0.64 1.07 -17.78
N GLU A 294 0.03 0.42 -18.77
CA GLU A 294 0.37 0.62 -20.19
C GLU A 294 -0.21 1.92 -20.77
N GLN A 295 -1.22 2.46 -20.11
CA GLN A 295 -1.90 3.70 -20.52
C GLN A 295 -2.07 4.64 -19.33
N ASP A 296 -2.10 5.94 -19.61
CA ASP A 296 -2.48 6.92 -18.60
C ASP A 296 -4.01 7.03 -18.45
N HIS A 297 -4.45 7.93 -17.56
CA HIS A 297 -5.88 8.15 -17.28
C HIS A 297 -6.68 8.75 -18.48
N GLN A 298 -6.01 9.16 -19.54
CA GLN A 298 -6.61 9.64 -20.79
C GLN A 298 -6.59 8.58 -21.89
N GLY A 299 -6.16 7.34 -21.56
CA GLY A 299 -6.01 6.24 -22.50
C GLY A 299 -4.80 6.37 -23.42
N GLN A 300 -3.89 7.33 -23.16
CA GLN A 300 -2.69 7.50 -23.96
C GLN A 300 -1.63 6.46 -23.58
N PRO A 301 -1.02 5.76 -24.54
CA PRO A 301 -0.04 4.75 -24.25
C PRO A 301 1.22 5.33 -23.59
N ILE A 302 1.79 4.54 -22.68
CA ILE A 302 3.07 4.82 -22.04
C ILE A 302 4.08 3.86 -22.64
N ALA A 303 5.11 4.39 -23.27
CA ALA A 303 6.12 3.55 -23.90
C ALA A 303 6.85 2.67 -22.85
N PRO A 304 7.05 1.38 -23.12
CA PRO A 304 7.59 0.42 -22.16
C PRO A 304 8.93 0.82 -21.54
N HIS A 305 9.81 1.50 -22.29
CA HIS A 305 11.11 1.94 -21.79
C HIS A 305 11.01 2.98 -20.65
N PHE A 306 9.93 3.80 -20.58
CA PHE A 306 9.71 4.70 -19.46
C PHE A 306 9.31 3.93 -18.20
N LEU A 307 8.49 2.89 -18.34
CA LEU A 307 8.13 2.01 -17.23
C LEU A 307 9.34 1.26 -16.71
N GLN A 308 10.17 0.76 -17.63
CA GLN A 308 11.43 0.09 -17.31
C GLN A 308 12.41 1.04 -16.61
N GLN A 309 12.54 2.30 -17.06
CA GLN A 309 13.37 3.30 -16.40
C GLN A 309 12.95 3.53 -14.95
N VAL A 310 11.65 3.70 -14.68
CA VAL A 310 11.16 3.87 -13.30
C VAL A 310 11.54 2.67 -12.45
N TRP A 311 11.34 1.46 -12.98
CA TRP A 311 11.66 0.24 -12.25
C TRP A 311 13.17 0.08 -11.99
N GLN A 312 13.99 0.41 -12.97
CA GLN A 312 15.45 0.43 -12.81
C GLN A 312 15.88 1.43 -11.74
N ASN A 313 15.36 2.67 -11.77
CA ASN A 313 15.66 3.68 -10.76
C ASN A 313 15.27 3.24 -9.34
N VAL A 314 14.12 2.58 -9.18
CA VAL A 314 13.68 2.04 -7.90
C VAL A 314 14.62 0.94 -7.40
N ARG A 315 15.24 0.17 -8.30
CA ARG A 315 16.16 -0.92 -7.97
C ARG A 315 17.63 -0.50 -7.87
N ASP A 316 17.95 0.70 -8.26
CA ASP A 316 19.32 1.20 -8.21
C ASP A 316 19.73 1.52 -6.78
N VAL A 317 20.55 0.64 -6.21
CA VAL A 317 21.07 0.75 -4.84
C VAL A 317 21.80 2.07 -4.59
N SER A 318 22.49 2.62 -5.60
CA SER A 318 23.22 3.87 -5.47
C SER A 318 22.31 5.07 -5.21
N ILE A 319 21.11 5.06 -5.80
CA ILE A 319 20.08 6.10 -5.54
C ILE A 319 19.61 6.03 -4.09
N TRP A 320 19.39 4.82 -3.58
CA TRP A 320 19.00 4.62 -2.18
C TRP A 320 20.08 5.07 -1.22
N GLN A 321 21.33 4.66 -1.45
CA GLN A 321 22.47 5.06 -0.63
C GLN A 321 22.61 6.58 -0.55
N THR A 322 22.56 7.24 -1.69
CA THR A 322 22.63 8.69 -1.79
C THR A 322 21.45 9.36 -1.07
N ALA A 323 20.23 8.91 -1.31
CA ALA A 323 19.03 9.50 -0.75
C ALA A 323 18.92 9.32 0.77
N LEU A 324 19.39 8.18 1.29
CA LEU A 324 19.36 7.84 2.72
C LEU A 324 20.63 8.21 3.48
N GLY A 325 21.67 8.68 2.80
CA GLY A 325 22.97 8.99 3.42
C GLY A 325 23.63 7.76 4.03
N ILE A 326 23.43 6.58 3.44
CA ILE A 326 23.97 5.30 3.92
C ILE A 326 25.12 4.92 3.02
N ASN A 327 26.33 4.84 3.58
CA ASN A 327 27.51 4.41 2.88
C ASN A 327 27.72 2.91 3.03
N ASP A 328 28.06 2.27 1.91
CA ASP A 328 28.67 0.95 1.74
C ASP A 328 28.04 -0.30 2.36
N GLY A 329 27.71 -1.26 1.48
CA GLY A 329 27.62 -2.70 1.74
C GLY A 329 26.48 -3.17 2.65
N THR A 330 25.84 -2.26 3.40
CA THR A 330 24.78 -2.61 4.35
C THR A 330 23.39 -2.62 3.75
N LEU A 331 23.19 -1.98 2.59
CA LEU A 331 21.89 -1.95 1.92
C LEU A 331 21.73 -3.19 1.04
N THR A 332 20.84 -4.07 1.43
CA THR A 332 20.47 -5.25 0.68
C THR A 332 19.04 -5.16 0.20
N CYS A 333 18.82 -5.45 -1.08
CA CYS A 333 17.49 -5.73 -1.57
C CYS A 333 17.10 -7.14 -1.11
N SER A 334 15.95 -7.28 -0.44
CA SER A 334 15.46 -8.60 -0.08
C SER A 334 15.29 -9.44 -1.35
N PRO A 335 15.73 -10.72 -1.37
CA PRO A 335 15.54 -11.62 -2.50
C PRO A 335 14.05 -11.87 -2.81
N ASP A 336 13.16 -11.64 -1.84
CA ASP A 336 11.71 -11.75 -2.00
C ASP A 336 11.09 -10.61 -2.83
N VAL A 337 11.91 -9.76 -3.41
CA VAL A 337 11.43 -8.69 -4.30
C VAL A 337 11.21 -9.26 -5.67
N SER A 338 9.96 -9.36 -6.03
CA SER A 338 9.58 -9.73 -7.37
C SER A 338 10.12 -8.73 -8.38
N THR A 339 10.75 -9.26 -9.40
CA THR A 339 11.12 -8.45 -10.55
C THR A 339 9.88 -8.01 -11.28
N TRP A 340 9.75 -6.69 -11.58
CA TRP A 340 8.77 -6.28 -12.55
C TRP A 340 9.13 -6.89 -13.91
N GLN A 341 8.30 -7.79 -14.32
CA GLN A 341 8.08 -8.13 -15.72
C GLN A 341 6.57 -8.26 -15.82
N ALA A 342 5.99 -8.00 -16.99
CA ALA A 342 4.59 -8.26 -17.21
C ALA A 342 4.30 -9.72 -16.80
N TRP A 343 3.82 -9.90 -15.58
CA TRP A 343 3.58 -11.23 -15.05
C TRP A 343 2.44 -11.88 -15.83
N THR A 344 2.59 -13.15 -16.07
CA THR A 344 1.48 -13.96 -16.50
C THR A 344 0.54 -14.21 -15.32
N THR A 345 -0.68 -14.61 -15.59
CA THR A 345 -1.64 -15.02 -14.56
C THR A 345 -1.05 -16.12 -13.65
N ASP A 346 -0.28 -17.04 -14.21
CA ASP A 346 0.41 -18.08 -13.42
C ASP A 346 1.53 -17.51 -12.56
N GLY A 347 2.28 -16.53 -13.06
CA GLY A 347 3.28 -15.82 -12.28
C GLY A 347 2.67 -15.12 -11.06
N VAL A 348 1.56 -14.42 -11.24
CA VAL A 348 0.81 -13.80 -10.14
C VAL A 348 0.33 -14.86 -9.13
N ARG A 349 -0.22 -15.98 -9.61
CA ARG A 349 -0.67 -17.06 -8.73
C ARG A 349 0.46 -17.66 -7.90
N ASN A 350 1.60 -17.89 -8.49
CA ASN A 350 2.76 -18.44 -7.79
C ASN A 350 3.27 -17.45 -6.73
N PHE A 351 3.37 -16.18 -7.07
CA PHE A 351 3.73 -15.13 -6.12
C PHE A 351 2.78 -15.05 -4.92
N LEU A 352 1.49 -15.16 -5.13
CA LEU A 352 0.49 -15.15 -4.05
C LEU A 352 0.50 -16.42 -3.19
N LYS A 353 1.03 -17.55 -3.68
CA LYS A 353 1.19 -18.79 -2.90
C LYS A 353 2.33 -18.69 -1.88
N GLU A 354 3.38 -17.94 -2.19
CA GLU A 354 4.51 -17.73 -1.28
C GLU A 354 4.11 -16.95 -0.02
N ASP A 355 2.95 -16.29 -0.03
CA ASP A 355 2.39 -15.51 1.08
C ASP A 355 1.41 -16.31 1.96
N GLN A 356 1.10 -17.53 1.63
CA GLN A 356 0.23 -18.40 2.42
C GLN A 356 1.00 -19.20 3.46
#